data_dec203a691b2cdb6a0e26c4648dda8af
#
_entry.id   dec203a691b2cdb6a0e26c4648dda8af
#
_cell.length_a   1.000
_cell.length_b   1.000
_cell.length_c   1.000
_cell.angle_alpha   90.00
_cell.angle_beta   90.00
_cell.angle_gamma   90.00
#
_symmetry.space_group_name_H-M   'P 1'
#
loop_
_entity.id
_entity.type
_entity.pdbx_description
1 polymer ?
#
loop_
_entity_poly.entity_id
_entity_poly.type
_entity_poly.pdbx_seq_one_letter_code
_entity_poly.pdbx_strand_id
1 'polypeptide(L)'
;MKERLLEILCCPQCKDALQLIPIAAEGDEVLEGILWCACGQWFPVTAGVPRMFVSAVRPDYGDFYRENRGSFPAELKESVALVMDSRTVQKKATQESFGYEWEQYSSYGWKDKDRPHHVEITDFASVDLEQYWSHTYETFWRKSLFATEDLKGKTVLDVGVGNGRYAQVALESGAEVIGIDLSHAAEVAFRNTGGKVQTIQCDVFNLPFRDESFDCIYSIGVLHHSPDTKSAFLSLLRILSKGGLISVHLYKKGNPVYELVDRAIRSITTKLPLRALWFLCLVPTLVGKILYCNRYLFSFANSLAVLRTQHHFNFDWYSAPIAYHHTEAEVEEWYEAAGLGSIVSDDPTRNADSYSAKIYPSYLKTGAGTVKKAIVAMIPNWSLTVRGKR
;
A
#
# COMPACT_ATOMS: atom_id res chain seq x y z
N MET A 1 19.66 -5.28 -2.47
CA MET A 1 19.55 -5.01 -1.02
C MET A 1 20.90 -4.61 -0.42
N LYS A 2 20.89 -3.72 0.56
CA LYS A 2 22.11 -3.39 1.31
C LYS A 2 22.30 -4.34 2.49
N GLU A 3 23.55 -4.73 2.79
CA GLU A 3 23.84 -5.65 3.91
C GLU A 3 23.35 -5.13 5.26
N ARG A 4 23.34 -3.79 5.47
CA ARG A 4 22.83 -3.17 6.70
C ARG A 4 21.37 -3.54 7.02
N LEU A 5 20.57 -3.98 6.04
CA LEU A 5 19.22 -4.50 6.33
C LEU A 5 19.23 -5.70 7.29
N LEU A 6 20.32 -6.47 7.36
CA LEU A 6 20.45 -7.60 8.29
C LEU A 6 20.36 -7.19 9.76
N GLU A 7 20.64 -5.91 10.07
CA GLU A 7 20.52 -5.37 11.43
C GLU A 7 19.08 -5.41 11.94
N ILE A 8 18.11 -5.21 11.03
CA ILE A 8 16.68 -5.20 11.36
C ILE A 8 15.93 -6.42 10.86
N LEU A 9 16.51 -7.20 9.92
CA LEU A 9 15.86 -8.41 9.41
C LEU A 9 15.99 -9.59 10.36
N CYS A 10 14.97 -10.43 10.37
CA CYS A 10 14.97 -11.73 11.01
C CYS A 10 14.18 -12.75 10.17
N CYS A 11 14.35 -14.02 10.45
CA CYS A 11 13.54 -15.06 9.82
C CYS A 11 12.05 -14.86 10.14
N PRO A 12 11.18 -14.74 9.13
CA PRO A 12 9.76 -14.53 9.39
C PRO A 12 9.08 -15.73 10.10
N GLN A 13 9.69 -16.91 10.09
CA GLN A 13 9.17 -18.10 10.76
C GLN A 13 9.59 -18.19 12.23
N CYS A 14 10.90 -18.20 12.54
CA CYS A 14 11.40 -18.43 13.90
C CYS A 14 11.92 -17.16 14.60
N LYS A 15 12.01 -16.04 13.89
CA LYS A 15 12.53 -14.74 14.35
C LYS A 15 14.03 -14.72 14.66
N ASP A 16 14.77 -15.79 14.36
CA ASP A 16 16.23 -15.82 14.51
C ASP A 16 16.93 -14.97 13.44
N ALA A 17 18.22 -14.72 13.68
CA ALA A 17 19.08 -13.97 12.76
C ALA A 17 19.20 -14.68 11.40
N LEU A 18 19.36 -13.87 10.36
CA LEU A 18 19.61 -14.34 9.00
C LEU A 18 21.09 -14.20 8.65
N GLN A 19 21.55 -15.07 7.77
CA GLN A 19 22.85 -14.99 7.12
C GLN A 19 22.64 -14.69 5.65
N LEU A 20 23.54 -13.90 5.05
CA LEU A 20 23.51 -13.52 3.64
C LEU A 20 24.69 -14.16 2.91
N ILE A 21 24.39 -14.78 1.78
CA ILE A 21 25.38 -15.23 0.79
C ILE A 21 25.12 -14.40 -0.46
N PRO A 22 25.96 -13.40 -0.77
CA PRO A 22 25.85 -12.64 -2.00
C PRO A 22 26.29 -13.51 -3.19
N ILE A 23 25.52 -13.43 -4.30
CA ILE A 23 25.84 -14.10 -5.57
C ILE A 23 26.27 -13.04 -6.58
N ALA A 24 25.54 -11.94 -6.69
CA ALA A 24 25.90 -10.79 -7.52
C ALA A 24 25.65 -9.50 -6.74
N ALA A 25 26.60 -8.57 -6.87
CA ALA A 25 26.52 -7.26 -6.21
C ALA A 25 27.04 -6.15 -7.12
N GLU A 26 26.51 -4.94 -6.92
CA GLU A 26 26.97 -3.71 -7.54
C GLU A 26 27.19 -2.66 -6.46
N GLY A 27 28.44 -2.28 -6.22
CA GLY A 27 28.82 -1.44 -5.10
C GLY A 27 28.46 -2.07 -3.75
N ASP A 28 27.66 -1.38 -2.95
CA ASP A 28 27.14 -1.85 -1.65
C ASP A 28 25.78 -2.55 -1.75
N GLU A 29 25.27 -2.74 -2.99
CA GLU A 29 23.98 -3.31 -3.24
C GLU A 29 24.09 -4.76 -3.73
N VAL A 30 23.57 -5.71 -2.96
CA VAL A 30 23.44 -7.11 -3.38
C VAL A 30 22.22 -7.22 -4.28
N LEU A 31 22.46 -7.56 -5.56
CA LEU A 31 21.42 -7.72 -6.57
C LEU A 31 20.86 -9.13 -6.56
N GLU A 32 21.74 -10.13 -6.40
CA GLU A 32 21.35 -11.54 -6.26
C GLU A 32 22.05 -12.15 -5.03
N GLY A 33 21.32 -12.95 -4.27
CA GLY A 33 21.86 -13.59 -3.08
C GLY A 33 20.87 -14.51 -2.39
N ILE A 34 21.33 -15.12 -1.31
CA ILE A 34 20.56 -16.06 -0.50
C ILE A 34 20.57 -15.55 0.94
N LEU A 35 19.39 -15.19 1.47
CA LEU A 35 19.19 -15.05 2.89
C LEU A 35 18.78 -16.41 3.46
N TRP A 36 19.40 -16.85 4.55
CA TRP A 36 19.06 -18.12 5.14
C TRP A 36 19.12 -18.11 6.66
N CYS A 37 18.40 -19.04 7.27
CA CYS A 37 18.25 -19.19 8.71
C CYS A 37 18.61 -20.61 9.13
N ALA A 38 19.19 -20.75 10.32
CA ALA A 38 19.52 -22.06 10.90
C ALA A 38 18.30 -23.01 11.07
N CYS A 39 17.06 -22.47 11.05
CA CYS A 39 15.83 -23.27 11.03
C CYS A 39 15.55 -23.99 9.69
N GLY A 40 16.41 -23.80 8.67
CA GLY A 40 16.28 -24.42 7.35
C GLY A 40 15.49 -23.56 6.33
N GLN A 41 14.98 -22.39 6.73
CA GLN A 41 14.36 -21.44 5.81
C GLN A 41 15.42 -20.68 5.00
N TRP A 42 15.12 -20.45 3.74
CA TRP A 42 15.92 -19.57 2.89
C TRP A 42 15.03 -18.71 1.99
N PHE A 43 15.56 -17.56 1.59
CA PHE A 43 14.86 -16.53 0.86
C PHE A 43 15.78 -15.97 -0.20
N PRO A 44 15.38 -15.99 -1.48
CA PRO A 44 16.22 -15.41 -2.53
C PRO A 44 16.19 -13.88 -2.44
N VAL A 45 17.32 -13.27 -2.76
CA VAL A 45 17.41 -11.87 -3.17
C VAL A 45 17.47 -11.85 -4.67
N THR A 46 16.54 -11.20 -5.35
CA THR A 46 16.52 -11.07 -6.80
C THR A 46 16.23 -9.62 -7.17
N ALA A 47 16.96 -9.09 -8.16
CA ALA A 47 16.88 -7.67 -8.56
C ALA A 47 17.01 -6.70 -7.36
N GLY A 48 17.86 -7.03 -6.39
CA GLY A 48 18.06 -6.22 -5.18
C GLY A 48 16.97 -6.34 -4.12
N VAL A 49 15.95 -7.17 -4.31
CA VAL A 49 14.79 -7.30 -3.42
C VAL A 49 14.74 -8.67 -2.75
N PRO A 50 14.82 -8.76 -1.42
CA PRO A 50 14.58 -10.00 -0.66
C PRO A 50 13.13 -10.49 -0.80
N ARG A 51 12.94 -11.79 -1.04
CA ARG A 51 11.63 -12.45 -1.19
C ARG A 51 11.31 -13.28 0.05
N MET A 52 10.77 -12.66 1.09
CA MET A 52 10.72 -13.24 2.44
C MET A 52 9.36 -13.85 2.78
N PHE A 53 8.98 -14.90 2.07
CA PHE A 53 7.73 -15.62 2.30
C PHE A 53 7.94 -16.94 3.02
N VAL A 54 7.10 -17.22 4.01
CA VAL A 54 7.03 -18.51 4.74
C VAL A 54 5.69 -19.22 4.58
N SER A 55 4.69 -18.58 3.95
CA SER A 55 3.39 -19.17 3.68
C SER A 55 3.26 -19.60 2.21
N ALA A 56 2.18 -20.27 1.88
CA ALA A 56 1.93 -20.77 0.52
C ALA A 56 1.66 -19.68 -0.54
N VAL A 57 1.77 -18.39 -0.19
CA VAL A 57 1.89 -17.28 -1.16
C VAL A 57 3.30 -17.14 -1.73
N ARG A 58 4.28 -17.87 -1.18
CA ARG A 58 5.63 -17.97 -1.70
C ARG A 58 5.59 -18.43 -3.14
N PRO A 59 6.20 -17.70 -4.10
CA PRO A 59 6.43 -18.21 -5.43
C PRO A 59 7.32 -19.47 -5.41
N ASP A 60 7.27 -20.23 -6.48
CA ASP A 60 8.22 -21.32 -6.69
C ASP A 60 9.60 -20.74 -7.03
N TYR A 61 10.59 -21.06 -6.23
CA TYR A 61 11.99 -20.67 -6.42
C TYR A 61 12.89 -21.87 -6.76
N GLY A 62 12.32 -22.96 -7.28
CA GLY A 62 13.06 -24.15 -7.65
C GLY A 62 14.14 -23.89 -8.70
N ASP A 63 13.84 -23.06 -9.71
CA ASP A 63 14.84 -22.68 -10.72
C ASP A 63 15.99 -21.89 -10.07
N PHE A 64 15.69 -20.88 -9.28
CA PHE A 64 16.71 -20.13 -8.54
C PHE A 64 17.60 -21.03 -7.68
N TYR A 65 17.01 -21.99 -7.00
CA TYR A 65 17.77 -22.96 -6.19
C TYR A 65 18.67 -23.81 -7.05
N ARG A 66 18.19 -24.36 -8.17
CA ARG A 66 18.97 -25.24 -9.06
C ARG A 66 20.13 -24.49 -9.73
N GLU A 67 19.87 -23.28 -10.23
CA GLU A 67 20.88 -22.42 -10.86
C GLU A 67 22.00 -22.02 -9.91
N ASN A 68 21.66 -21.80 -8.64
CA ASN A 68 22.60 -21.33 -7.63
C ASN A 68 23.00 -22.41 -6.62
N ARG A 69 22.77 -23.72 -6.91
CA ARG A 69 22.96 -24.82 -5.96
C ARG A 69 24.34 -24.84 -5.33
N GLY A 70 25.39 -24.44 -6.06
CA GLY A 70 26.76 -24.38 -5.56
C GLY A 70 27.01 -23.36 -4.45
N SER A 71 26.16 -22.33 -4.37
CA SER A 71 26.22 -21.29 -3.34
C SER A 71 25.40 -21.62 -2.10
N PHE A 72 24.51 -22.62 -2.17
CA PHE A 72 23.70 -22.99 -1.00
C PHE A 72 24.49 -23.83 0.00
N PRO A 73 24.38 -23.57 1.31
CA PRO A 73 24.83 -24.47 2.35
C PRO A 73 24.27 -25.89 2.14
N ALA A 74 25.07 -26.91 2.46
CA ALA A 74 24.72 -28.31 2.21
C ALA A 74 23.44 -28.74 2.94
N GLU A 75 23.13 -28.10 4.06
CA GLU A 75 21.99 -28.38 4.92
C GLU A 75 20.66 -27.87 4.34
N LEU A 76 20.71 -26.87 3.44
CA LEU A 76 19.52 -26.28 2.86
C LEU A 76 18.98 -27.12 1.70
N LYS A 77 17.67 -27.31 1.72
CA LYS A 77 16.94 -28.08 0.68
C LYS A 77 16.20 -27.15 -0.26
N GLU A 78 15.95 -27.59 -1.48
CA GLU A 78 15.12 -26.88 -2.45
C GLU A 78 13.73 -26.54 -1.86
N SER A 79 13.08 -27.54 -1.27
CA SER A 79 11.79 -27.34 -0.61
C SER A 79 11.95 -26.87 0.84
N VAL A 80 11.22 -25.87 1.23
CA VAL A 80 11.14 -25.36 2.60
C VAL A 80 9.77 -25.65 3.21
N ALA A 81 9.72 -25.79 4.54
CA ALA A 81 8.45 -25.92 5.23
C ALA A 81 7.66 -24.61 5.14
N LEU A 82 6.42 -24.68 4.66
CA LEU A 82 5.54 -23.52 4.57
C LEU A 82 4.55 -23.49 5.73
N VAL A 83 4.29 -22.28 6.23
CA VAL A 83 3.25 -22.05 7.22
C VAL A 83 1.88 -22.24 6.55
N MET A 84 1.04 -23.08 7.16
CA MET A 84 -0.33 -23.28 6.68
C MET A 84 -1.15 -22.02 6.96
N ASP A 85 -1.82 -21.51 5.91
CA ASP A 85 -2.67 -20.34 6.00
C ASP A 85 -3.94 -20.54 5.17
N SER A 86 -5.09 -20.59 5.86
CA SER A 86 -6.40 -20.74 5.23
C SER A 86 -6.76 -19.57 4.28
N ARG A 87 -6.07 -18.43 4.41
CA ARG A 87 -6.26 -17.22 3.62
C ARG A 87 -5.36 -17.14 2.38
N THR A 88 -4.62 -18.19 2.08
CA THR A 88 -3.64 -18.21 0.96
C THR A 88 -4.26 -17.86 -0.38
N VAL A 89 -5.44 -18.38 -0.71
CA VAL A 89 -6.12 -18.11 -1.99
C VAL A 89 -6.42 -16.62 -2.15
N GLN A 90 -6.93 -15.99 -1.10
CA GLN A 90 -7.24 -14.57 -1.09
C GLN A 90 -5.98 -13.71 -1.22
N LYS A 91 -4.92 -14.07 -0.50
CA LYS A 91 -3.63 -13.38 -0.57
C LYS A 91 -3.00 -13.49 -1.96
N LYS A 92 -3.05 -14.67 -2.60
CA LYS A 92 -2.55 -14.85 -3.97
C LYS A 92 -3.30 -13.98 -4.97
N ALA A 93 -4.62 -13.96 -4.91
CA ALA A 93 -5.42 -13.10 -5.77
C ALA A 93 -5.08 -11.61 -5.58
N THR A 94 -4.89 -11.16 -4.33
CA THR A 94 -4.44 -9.79 -4.01
C THR A 94 -3.03 -9.54 -4.57
N GLN A 95 -2.09 -10.47 -4.39
CA GLN A 95 -0.73 -10.38 -4.91
C GLN A 95 -0.69 -10.22 -6.44
N GLU A 96 -1.50 -11.01 -7.16
CA GLU A 96 -1.60 -10.97 -8.62
C GLU A 96 -2.23 -9.66 -9.11
N SER A 97 -3.32 -9.22 -8.46
CA SER A 97 -4.03 -8.00 -8.86
C SER A 97 -3.15 -6.76 -8.71
N PHE A 98 -2.57 -6.54 -7.53
CA PHE A 98 -1.71 -5.37 -7.30
C PHE A 98 -0.36 -5.48 -8.00
N GLY A 99 0.16 -6.69 -8.20
CA GLY A 99 1.32 -6.88 -9.06
C GLY A 99 1.08 -6.39 -10.48
N TYR A 100 -0.02 -6.82 -11.10
CA TYR A 100 -0.41 -6.36 -12.43
C TYR A 100 -0.65 -4.83 -12.46
N GLU A 101 -1.32 -4.29 -11.46
CA GLU A 101 -1.60 -2.86 -11.38
C GLU A 101 -0.32 -2.02 -11.38
N TRP A 102 0.60 -2.29 -10.44
CA TRP A 102 1.81 -1.48 -10.32
C TRP A 102 2.83 -1.72 -11.43
N GLU A 103 2.72 -2.79 -12.19
CA GLU A 103 3.44 -2.96 -13.44
C GLU A 103 2.88 -2.04 -14.53
N GLN A 104 1.54 -1.97 -14.66
CA GLN A 104 0.88 -1.12 -15.66
C GLN A 104 1.03 0.38 -15.33
N TYR A 105 0.99 0.75 -14.05
CA TYR A 105 1.04 2.14 -13.58
C TYR A 105 2.32 2.46 -12.82
N SER A 106 3.45 1.89 -13.24
CA SER A 106 4.73 2.01 -12.54
C SER A 106 5.21 3.46 -12.36
N SER A 107 4.89 4.37 -13.28
CA SER A 107 5.24 5.79 -13.21
C SER A 107 4.16 6.68 -12.62
N TYR A 108 3.02 6.14 -12.19
CA TYR A 108 1.91 6.93 -11.67
C TYR A 108 2.31 7.74 -10.42
N GLY A 109 2.08 9.06 -10.45
CA GLY A 109 2.37 9.97 -9.34
C GLY A 109 3.85 10.34 -9.18
N TRP A 110 4.72 10.04 -10.16
CA TRP A 110 6.12 10.43 -10.17
C TRP A 110 6.39 11.70 -10.97
N LYS A 111 7.43 12.45 -10.56
CA LYS A 111 7.85 13.74 -11.14
C LYS A 111 8.65 13.61 -12.44
N ASP A 112 9.26 12.45 -12.69
CA ASP A 112 10.31 12.28 -13.69
C ASP A 112 9.75 12.19 -15.11
N LYS A 113 10.19 13.12 -15.98
CA LYS A 113 9.79 13.18 -17.40
C LYS A 113 10.41 12.08 -18.26
N ASP A 114 11.53 11.52 -17.81
CA ASP A 114 12.31 10.52 -18.59
C ASP A 114 11.84 9.08 -18.33
N ARG A 115 10.90 8.88 -17.39
CA ARG A 115 10.29 7.57 -17.20
C ARG A 115 9.26 7.32 -18.30
N PRO A 116 9.25 6.10 -18.90
CA PRO A 116 8.25 5.78 -19.88
C PRO A 116 6.87 5.92 -19.24
N HIS A 117 6.22 7.02 -19.53
CA HIS A 117 4.82 7.21 -19.18
C HIS A 117 4.05 6.18 -19.99
N HIS A 118 3.45 5.19 -19.35
CA HIS A 118 2.23 4.65 -19.88
C HIS A 118 1.20 5.78 -19.77
N VAL A 119 1.20 6.66 -20.82
CA VAL A 119 0.18 7.68 -20.98
C VAL A 119 -1.14 6.93 -20.87
N GLU A 120 -1.90 7.22 -19.82
CA GLU A 120 -3.26 6.69 -19.76
C GLU A 120 -3.92 7.11 -21.06
N ILE A 121 -4.40 6.16 -21.87
CA ILE A 121 -5.10 6.38 -23.14
C ILE A 121 -6.22 7.44 -22.99
N THR A 122 -6.55 7.77 -21.75
CA THR A 122 -7.58 8.72 -21.34
C THR A 122 -7.08 10.10 -20.97
N ASP A 123 -5.77 10.34 -20.87
CA ASP A 123 -5.22 11.66 -20.60
C ASP A 123 -5.00 12.43 -21.93
N PHE A 124 -6.09 12.91 -22.50
CA PHE A 124 -6.06 13.78 -23.68
C PHE A 124 -5.56 15.22 -23.42
N ALA A 125 -5.27 15.56 -22.16
CA ALA A 125 -4.67 16.84 -21.80
C ALA A 125 -3.21 16.62 -21.43
N SER A 126 -2.36 17.56 -21.83
CA SER A 126 -0.96 17.61 -21.39
C SER A 126 -0.92 17.60 -19.86
N VAL A 127 -0.48 16.47 -19.28
CA VAL A 127 -0.37 16.33 -17.84
C VAL A 127 0.82 17.15 -17.40
N ASP A 128 0.59 18.16 -16.57
CA ASP A 128 1.65 18.85 -15.87
C ASP A 128 2.21 17.92 -14.78
N LEU A 129 3.39 17.37 -15.04
CA LEU A 129 4.05 16.41 -14.13
C LEU A 129 4.44 17.04 -12.80
N GLU A 130 4.71 18.34 -12.77
CA GLU A 130 4.99 19.07 -11.55
C GLU A 130 3.73 19.17 -10.67
N GLN A 131 2.57 19.36 -11.28
CA GLN A 131 1.28 19.32 -10.59
C GLN A 131 0.97 17.91 -10.06
N TYR A 132 1.33 16.84 -10.77
CA TYR A 132 1.15 15.47 -10.30
C TYR A 132 2.02 15.14 -9.07
N TRP A 133 3.27 15.59 -9.07
CA TRP A 133 4.15 15.39 -7.92
C TRP A 133 3.69 16.21 -6.71
N SER A 134 3.32 17.47 -6.92
CA SER A 134 2.72 18.31 -5.87
C SER A 134 1.50 17.63 -5.25
N HIS A 135 0.63 17.04 -6.08
CA HIS A 135 -0.52 16.28 -5.60
C HIS A 135 -0.12 15.02 -4.81
N THR A 136 0.89 14.27 -5.25
CA THR A 136 1.42 13.11 -4.52
C THR A 136 1.98 13.52 -3.17
N TYR A 137 2.76 14.59 -3.14
CA TYR A 137 3.35 15.16 -1.93
C TYR A 137 2.27 15.58 -0.92
N GLU A 138 1.31 16.41 -1.34
CA GLU A 138 0.20 16.84 -0.49
C GLU A 138 -0.66 15.66 0.00
N THR A 139 -0.89 14.68 -0.88
CA THR A 139 -1.67 13.48 -0.57
C THR A 139 -0.98 12.62 0.48
N PHE A 140 0.36 12.50 0.43
CA PHE A 140 1.13 11.78 1.44
C PHE A 140 0.91 12.36 2.85
N TRP A 141 1.13 13.67 3.02
CA TRP A 141 0.97 14.33 4.32
C TRP A 141 -0.45 14.24 4.87
N ARG A 142 -1.42 14.42 4.00
CA ARG A 142 -2.82 14.27 4.36
C ARG A 142 -3.18 12.86 4.79
N LYS A 143 -2.73 11.86 4.03
CA LYS A 143 -3.07 10.45 4.27
C LYS A 143 -2.23 9.77 5.35
N SER A 144 -1.08 10.31 5.67
CA SER A 144 -0.24 9.81 6.77
C SER A 144 -0.52 10.50 8.10
N LEU A 145 -1.04 11.72 8.09
CA LEU A 145 -1.16 12.59 9.25
C LEU A 145 0.18 12.81 9.99
N PHE A 146 1.30 12.61 9.31
CA PHE A 146 2.64 12.94 9.81
C PHE A 146 2.96 14.41 9.53
N ALA A 147 3.90 14.95 10.29
CA ALA A 147 4.62 16.16 9.98
C ALA A 147 6.04 15.81 9.50
N THR A 148 6.73 16.73 8.83
CA THR A 148 8.10 16.51 8.35
C THR A 148 9.05 16.17 9.51
N GLU A 149 8.84 16.78 10.66
CA GLU A 149 9.63 16.58 11.88
C GLU A 149 9.47 15.17 12.45
N ASP A 150 8.32 14.51 12.22
CA ASP A 150 8.07 13.14 12.66
C ASP A 150 8.96 12.14 11.91
N LEU A 151 9.38 12.48 10.67
CA LEU A 151 10.10 11.56 9.77
C LEU A 151 11.60 11.83 9.70
N LYS A 152 12.04 13.07 9.93
CA LYS A 152 13.44 13.48 9.76
C LYS A 152 14.40 12.68 10.66
N GLY A 153 15.36 11.99 10.06
CA GLY A 153 16.34 11.16 10.76
C GLY A 153 15.77 9.89 11.40
N LYS A 154 14.56 9.48 11.00
CA LYS A 154 13.84 8.32 11.52
C LYS A 154 13.90 7.14 10.58
N THR A 155 13.84 5.93 11.13
CA THR A 155 13.65 4.70 10.38
C THR A 155 12.14 4.48 10.18
N VAL A 156 11.72 4.49 8.92
CA VAL A 156 10.31 4.52 8.53
C VAL A 156 9.96 3.29 7.70
N LEU A 157 8.83 2.64 8.01
CA LEU A 157 8.28 1.55 7.23
C LEU A 157 7.08 2.01 6.40
N ASP A 158 7.16 1.82 5.09
CA ASP A 158 6.04 1.93 4.15
C ASP A 158 5.43 0.54 3.93
N VAL A 159 4.20 0.34 4.41
CA VAL A 159 3.48 -0.94 4.31
C VAL A 159 2.57 -0.92 3.09
N GLY A 160 2.91 -1.71 2.06
CA GLY A 160 2.31 -1.68 0.75
C GLY A 160 2.90 -0.56 -0.10
N VAL A 161 4.20 -0.65 -0.33
CA VAL A 161 4.99 0.42 -0.96
C VAL A 161 4.55 0.72 -2.41
N GLY A 162 3.87 -0.22 -3.08
CA GLY A 162 3.41 -0.08 -4.46
C GLY A 162 4.53 0.35 -5.41
N ASN A 163 4.35 1.45 -6.15
CA ASN A 163 5.39 1.97 -7.03
C ASN A 163 6.42 2.88 -6.35
N GLY A 164 6.36 3.06 -5.03
CA GLY A 164 7.33 3.80 -4.23
C GLY A 164 7.13 5.32 -4.16
N ARG A 165 6.05 5.87 -4.73
CA ARG A 165 5.85 7.33 -4.75
C ARG A 165 5.76 7.97 -3.37
N TYR A 166 5.11 7.32 -2.40
CA TYR A 166 4.99 7.82 -1.03
C TYR A 166 6.28 7.60 -0.23
N ALA A 167 6.94 6.46 -0.47
CA ALA A 167 8.27 6.20 0.09
C ALA A 167 9.29 7.27 -0.34
N GLN A 168 9.21 7.76 -1.58
CA GLN A 168 10.05 8.86 -2.07
C GLN A 168 9.79 10.17 -1.32
N VAL A 169 8.54 10.50 -1.00
CA VAL A 169 8.21 11.71 -0.21
C VAL A 169 8.79 11.60 1.20
N ALA A 170 8.66 10.44 1.84
CA ALA A 170 9.25 10.21 3.15
C ALA A 170 10.79 10.28 3.11
N LEU A 171 11.42 9.73 2.07
CA LEU A 171 12.87 9.80 1.84
C LEU A 171 13.33 11.25 1.67
N GLU A 172 12.63 12.06 0.88
CA GLU A 172 12.93 13.48 0.66
C GLU A 172 12.76 14.31 1.94
N SER A 173 11.97 13.82 2.90
CA SER A 173 11.80 14.44 4.23
C SER A 173 12.96 14.09 5.20
N GLY A 174 13.95 13.33 4.73
CA GLY A 174 15.14 12.96 5.51
C GLY A 174 14.98 11.70 6.35
N ALA A 175 13.99 10.85 6.04
CA ALA A 175 13.83 9.53 6.64
C ALA A 175 14.75 8.49 6.00
N GLU A 176 15.11 7.45 6.74
CA GLU A 176 15.55 6.18 6.19
C GLU A 176 14.32 5.31 5.96
N VAL A 177 14.01 4.99 4.69
CA VAL A 177 12.75 4.33 4.34
C VAL A 177 13.00 2.90 3.90
N ILE A 178 12.25 1.99 4.53
CA ILE A 178 12.11 0.59 4.11
C ILE A 178 10.67 0.41 3.62
N GLY A 179 10.50 -0.25 2.46
CA GLY A 179 9.19 -0.55 1.90
C GLY A 179 8.90 -2.05 1.90
N ILE A 180 7.67 -2.43 2.20
CA ILE A 180 7.22 -3.82 2.00
C ILE A 180 6.02 -3.87 1.06
N ASP A 181 5.95 -4.95 0.27
CA ASP A 181 4.78 -5.26 -0.55
C ASP A 181 4.59 -6.78 -0.65
N LEU A 182 3.34 -7.21 -0.77
CA LEU A 182 3.00 -8.61 -1.00
C LEU A 182 3.32 -9.03 -2.43
N SER A 183 3.17 -8.10 -3.37
CA SER A 183 3.36 -8.30 -4.81
C SER A 183 4.78 -7.94 -5.27
N HIS A 184 5.05 -8.14 -6.53
CA HIS A 184 6.32 -7.69 -7.14
C HIS A 184 6.41 -6.16 -7.33
N ALA A 185 5.41 -5.40 -6.88
CA ALA A 185 5.51 -3.94 -6.76
C ALA A 185 6.73 -3.49 -5.94
N ALA A 186 7.20 -4.33 -4.99
CA ALA A 186 8.45 -4.08 -4.27
C ALA A 186 9.64 -3.84 -5.21
N GLU A 187 9.73 -4.57 -6.36
CA GLU A 187 10.76 -4.33 -7.38
C GLU A 187 10.54 -2.99 -8.11
N VAL A 188 9.27 -2.68 -8.40
CA VAL A 188 8.92 -1.42 -9.05
C VAL A 188 9.36 -0.24 -8.19
N ALA A 189 9.06 -0.29 -6.87
CA ALA A 189 9.49 0.72 -5.92
C ALA A 189 11.02 0.81 -5.79
N PHE A 190 11.70 -0.32 -5.70
CA PHE A 190 13.17 -0.36 -5.64
C PHE A 190 13.79 0.32 -6.86
N ARG A 191 13.36 -0.05 -8.05
CA ARG A 191 13.81 0.53 -9.31
C ARG A 191 13.47 2.02 -9.41
N ASN A 192 12.24 2.40 -9.05
CA ASN A 192 11.77 3.78 -9.12
C ASN A 192 12.54 4.72 -8.19
N THR A 193 12.95 4.25 -7.04
CA THR A 193 13.73 5.04 -6.07
C THR A 193 15.25 4.95 -6.28
N GLY A 194 15.70 4.20 -7.32
CA GLY A 194 17.13 3.95 -7.59
C GLY A 194 17.83 3.25 -6.43
N GLY A 195 17.14 2.30 -5.76
CA GLY A 195 17.65 1.55 -4.62
C GLY A 195 17.79 2.37 -3.32
N LYS A 196 17.39 3.65 -3.31
CA LYS A 196 17.46 4.48 -2.10
C LYS A 196 16.47 4.04 -1.03
N VAL A 197 15.27 3.62 -1.44
CA VAL A 197 14.32 2.89 -0.58
C VAL A 197 14.64 1.41 -0.70
N GLN A 198 15.00 0.80 0.41
CA GLN A 198 15.21 -0.64 0.47
C GLN A 198 13.86 -1.34 0.55
N THR A 199 13.56 -2.23 -0.38
CA THR A 199 12.26 -2.89 -0.44
C THR A 199 12.35 -4.38 -0.19
N ILE A 200 11.30 -4.95 0.39
CA ILE A 200 11.21 -6.37 0.73
C ILE A 200 9.86 -6.89 0.27
N GLN A 201 9.84 -7.99 -0.44
CA GLN A 201 8.61 -8.66 -0.78
C GLN A 201 8.23 -9.65 0.31
N CYS A 202 7.15 -9.37 1.05
CA CYS A 202 6.71 -10.21 2.16
C CYS A 202 5.21 -10.06 2.44
N ASP A 203 4.71 -10.94 3.33
CA ASP A 203 3.34 -10.91 3.83
C ASP A 203 3.29 -10.14 5.17
N VAL A 204 2.40 -9.16 5.28
CA VAL A 204 2.21 -8.37 6.50
C VAL A 204 1.91 -9.21 7.75
N PHE A 205 1.35 -10.41 7.57
CA PHE A 205 1.09 -11.34 8.67
C PHE A 205 2.34 -12.12 9.13
N ASN A 206 3.42 -12.08 8.36
CA ASN A 206 4.68 -12.79 8.63
C ASN A 206 5.88 -11.86 8.41
N LEU A 207 5.88 -10.71 9.10
CA LEU A 207 6.88 -9.67 8.93
C LEU A 207 8.29 -10.16 9.28
N PRO A 208 9.29 -9.90 8.39
CA PRO A 208 10.66 -10.37 8.56
C PRO A 208 11.52 -9.37 9.34
N PHE A 209 10.97 -8.70 10.33
CA PHE A 209 11.68 -7.68 11.11
C PHE A 209 11.80 -8.07 12.58
N ARG A 210 12.86 -7.60 13.21
CA ARG A 210 13.04 -7.64 14.66
C ARG A 210 12.02 -6.73 15.34
N ASP A 211 11.82 -6.95 16.63
CA ASP A 211 10.96 -6.10 17.43
C ASP A 211 11.51 -4.67 17.49
N GLU A 212 10.62 -3.70 17.57
CA GLU A 212 10.97 -2.29 17.78
C GLU A 212 11.96 -1.70 16.74
N SER A 213 11.90 -2.18 15.48
CA SER A 213 12.83 -1.77 14.41
C SER A 213 12.49 -0.43 13.74
N PHE A 214 11.28 0.10 13.93
CA PHE A 214 10.83 1.29 13.21
C PHE A 214 10.33 2.39 14.14
N ASP A 215 10.79 3.62 13.92
CA ASP A 215 10.30 4.80 14.62
C ASP A 215 8.91 5.21 14.13
N CYS A 216 8.66 5.08 12.83
CA CYS A 216 7.39 5.41 12.21
C CYS A 216 6.96 4.30 11.24
N ILE A 217 5.66 4.02 11.23
CA ILE A 217 5.04 3.07 10.29
C ILE A 217 3.85 3.76 9.65
N TYR A 218 3.73 3.68 8.33
CA TYR A 218 2.50 4.08 7.66
C TYR A 218 2.04 3.02 6.65
N SER A 219 0.72 3.00 6.44
CA SER A 219 0.09 2.17 5.41
C SER A 219 -1.02 2.97 4.75
N ILE A 220 -0.86 3.27 3.47
CA ILE A 220 -1.79 4.13 2.74
C ILE A 220 -2.49 3.34 1.64
N GLY A 221 -3.77 2.99 1.89
CA GLY A 221 -4.58 2.33 0.88
C GLY A 221 -4.30 0.82 0.73
N VAL A 222 -3.85 0.12 1.79
CA VAL A 222 -3.35 -1.25 1.69
C VAL A 222 -4.04 -2.25 2.60
N LEU A 223 -4.08 -2.02 3.91
CA LEU A 223 -4.48 -3.06 4.88
C LEU A 223 -5.91 -3.56 4.69
N HIS A 224 -6.81 -2.74 4.16
CA HIS A 224 -8.19 -3.14 3.86
C HIS A 224 -8.30 -4.11 2.65
N HIS A 225 -7.19 -4.35 1.93
CA HIS A 225 -7.07 -5.40 0.93
C HIS A 225 -6.49 -6.71 1.48
N SER A 226 -6.20 -6.75 2.78
CA SER A 226 -5.81 -7.98 3.47
C SER A 226 -7.04 -8.80 3.89
N PRO A 227 -6.91 -10.11 4.07
CA PRO A 227 -8.02 -10.94 4.54
C PRO A 227 -8.56 -10.58 5.92
N ASP A 228 -7.78 -9.87 6.72
CA ASP A 228 -8.14 -9.40 8.06
C ASP A 228 -7.38 -8.11 8.36
N THR A 229 -8.05 -6.98 8.18
CA THR A 229 -7.48 -5.64 8.34
C THR A 229 -6.97 -5.38 9.75
N LYS A 230 -7.74 -5.79 10.78
CA LYS A 230 -7.36 -5.59 12.18
C LYS A 230 -6.13 -6.40 12.55
N SER A 231 -6.08 -7.68 12.18
CA SER A 231 -4.91 -8.52 12.42
C SER A 231 -3.67 -8.02 11.68
N ALA A 232 -3.83 -7.51 10.45
CA ALA A 232 -2.74 -6.88 9.70
C ALA A 232 -2.21 -5.62 10.42
N PHE A 233 -3.08 -4.76 10.93
CA PHE A 233 -2.70 -3.62 11.76
C PHE A 233 -1.96 -4.07 13.04
N LEU A 234 -2.50 -5.03 13.77
CA LEU A 234 -1.90 -5.52 15.01
C LEU A 234 -0.51 -6.14 14.81
N SER A 235 -0.27 -6.77 13.65
CA SER A 235 1.05 -7.35 13.32
C SER A 235 2.16 -6.31 13.26
N LEU A 236 1.84 -5.06 12.93
CA LEU A 236 2.79 -3.95 12.82
C LEU A 236 3.26 -3.44 14.20
N LEU A 237 2.47 -3.65 15.25
CA LEU A 237 2.78 -3.09 16.58
C LEU A 237 4.02 -3.71 17.21
N ARG A 238 4.32 -4.96 16.89
CA ARG A 238 5.53 -5.64 17.40
C ARG A 238 6.81 -4.92 16.94
N ILE A 239 6.83 -4.49 15.68
CA ILE A 239 8.00 -3.89 15.05
C ILE A 239 8.08 -2.37 15.23
N LEU A 240 7.04 -1.72 15.77
CA LEU A 240 7.03 -0.30 16.09
C LEU A 240 7.80 -0.06 17.38
N SER A 241 8.74 0.88 17.40
CA SER A 241 9.52 1.27 18.57
C SER A 241 8.65 1.89 19.67
N LYS A 242 9.11 1.84 20.91
CA LYS A 242 8.46 2.59 22.01
C LYS A 242 8.51 4.10 21.73
N GLY A 243 7.37 4.75 21.85
CA GLY A 243 7.22 6.16 21.47
C GLY A 243 7.12 6.42 19.98
N GLY A 244 7.14 5.35 19.15
CA GLY A 244 6.98 5.44 17.70
C GLY A 244 5.56 5.79 17.27
N LEU A 245 5.41 6.23 16.02
CA LEU A 245 4.16 6.64 15.42
C LEU A 245 3.69 5.62 14.38
N ILE A 246 2.40 5.30 14.41
CA ILE A 246 1.77 4.47 13.37
C ILE A 246 0.56 5.17 12.78
N SER A 247 0.45 5.17 11.46
CA SER A 247 -0.67 5.74 10.72
C SER A 247 -1.21 4.74 9.69
N VAL A 248 -2.54 4.58 9.65
CA VAL A 248 -3.21 3.78 8.64
C VAL A 248 -4.29 4.58 7.93
N HIS A 249 -4.30 4.46 6.59
CA HIS A 249 -5.30 5.05 5.72
C HIS A 249 -6.10 3.92 5.05
N LEU A 250 -7.39 3.87 5.34
CA LEU A 250 -8.29 2.77 4.97
C LEU A 250 -9.49 3.27 4.17
N TYR A 251 -10.20 2.37 3.50
CA TYR A 251 -11.50 2.67 2.91
C TYR A 251 -12.54 2.88 4.01
N LYS A 252 -13.30 3.98 3.88
CA LYS A 252 -14.38 4.33 4.81
C LYS A 252 -15.68 3.68 4.39
N LYS A 253 -16.44 3.19 5.36
CA LYS A 253 -17.75 2.61 5.15
C LYS A 253 -18.71 3.65 4.60
N GLY A 254 -19.30 3.35 3.45
CA GLY A 254 -20.25 4.20 2.75
C GLY A 254 -21.69 4.06 3.24
N ASN A 255 -22.63 4.62 2.48
CA ASN A 255 -24.04 4.38 2.73
C ASN A 255 -24.44 2.94 2.32
N PRO A 256 -25.56 2.37 2.87
CA PRO A 256 -25.94 0.98 2.59
C PRO A 256 -26.18 0.67 1.11
N VAL A 257 -26.67 1.64 0.33
CA VAL A 257 -26.91 1.45 -1.11
C VAL A 257 -25.58 1.31 -1.84
N TYR A 258 -24.63 2.20 -1.55
CA TYR A 258 -23.28 2.13 -2.08
C TYR A 258 -22.63 0.77 -1.77
N GLU A 259 -22.65 0.34 -0.51
CA GLU A 259 -22.05 -0.93 -0.07
C GLU A 259 -22.65 -2.15 -0.81
N LEU A 260 -23.98 -2.11 -1.07
CA LEU A 260 -24.65 -3.16 -1.84
C LEU A 260 -24.23 -3.15 -3.31
N VAL A 261 -24.22 -1.98 -3.95
CA VAL A 261 -23.85 -1.82 -5.36
C VAL A 261 -22.37 -2.17 -5.57
N ASP A 262 -21.48 -1.69 -4.71
CA ASP A 262 -20.06 -2.00 -4.77
C ASP A 262 -19.83 -3.52 -4.67
N ARG A 263 -20.46 -4.17 -3.71
CA ARG A 263 -20.37 -5.63 -3.54
C ARG A 263 -20.88 -6.38 -4.79
N ALA A 264 -21.98 -5.92 -5.37
CA ALA A 264 -22.54 -6.53 -6.58
C ALA A 264 -21.61 -6.39 -7.77
N ILE A 265 -21.03 -5.21 -8.01
CA ILE A 265 -20.07 -4.97 -9.10
C ILE A 265 -18.82 -5.82 -8.88
N ARG A 266 -18.23 -5.79 -7.68
CA ARG A 266 -17.01 -6.54 -7.36
C ARG A 266 -17.20 -8.05 -7.45
N SER A 267 -18.40 -8.58 -7.18
CA SER A 267 -18.69 -10.00 -7.36
C SER A 267 -18.52 -10.50 -8.80
N ILE A 268 -18.55 -9.58 -9.77
CA ILE A 268 -18.34 -9.84 -11.19
C ILE A 268 -16.93 -9.46 -11.61
N THR A 269 -16.51 -8.23 -11.31
CA THR A 269 -15.25 -7.66 -11.82
C THR A 269 -14.01 -8.40 -11.32
N THR A 270 -14.02 -8.86 -10.06
CA THR A 270 -12.92 -9.63 -9.47
C THR A 270 -12.74 -11.05 -10.03
N LYS A 271 -13.69 -11.50 -10.86
CA LYS A 271 -13.60 -12.81 -11.56
C LYS A 271 -13.15 -12.67 -13.01
N LEU A 272 -13.07 -11.44 -13.51
CA LEU A 272 -12.63 -11.20 -14.87
C LEU A 272 -11.10 -11.29 -14.98
N PRO A 273 -10.57 -11.73 -16.14
CA PRO A 273 -9.14 -11.59 -16.41
C PRO A 273 -8.71 -10.11 -16.31
N LEU A 274 -7.61 -9.84 -15.62
CA LEU A 274 -7.16 -8.46 -15.33
C LEU A 274 -7.04 -7.59 -16.59
N ARG A 275 -6.55 -8.16 -17.70
CA ARG A 275 -6.49 -7.46 -19.00
C ARG A 275 -7.87 -7.05 -19.52
N ALA A 276 -8.86 -7.94 -19.41
CA ALA A 276 -10.23 -7.62 -19.82
C ALA A 276 -10.85 -6.55 -18.93
N LEU A 277 -10.64 -6.66 -17.63
CA LEU A 277 -11.09 -5.65 -16.66
C LEU A 277 -10.42 -4.30 -16.91
N TRP A 278 -9.14 -4.28 -17.26
CA TRP A 278 -8.42 -3.06 -17.60
C TRP A 278 -9.14 -2.30 -18.74
N PHE A 279 -9.48 -2.98 -19.85
CA PHE A 279 -10.24 -2.39 -20.95
C PHE A 279 -11.67 -1.99 -20.51
N LEU A 280 -12.34 -2.79 -19.69
CA LEU A 280 -13.68 -2.49 -19.20
C LEU A 280 -13.71 -1.21 -18.36
N CYS A 281 -12.66 -0.93 -17.59
CA CYS A 281 -12.53 0.29 -16.77
C CYS A 281 -12.44 1.59 -17.59
N LEU A 282 -12.24 1.53 -18.91
CA LEU A 282 -12.40 2.70 -19.79
C LEU A 282 -13.84 3.26 -19.75
N VAL A 283 -14.84 2.38 -19.61
CA VAL A 283 -16.25 2.80 -19.58
C VAL A 283 -16.56 3.69 -18.36
N PRO A 284 -16.34 3.26 -17.11
CA PRO A 284 -16.56 4.14 -15.96
C PRO A 284 -15.67 5.39 -15.98
N THR A 285 -14.50 5.32 -16.60
CA THR A 285 -13.63 6.50 -16.77
C THR A 285 -14.25 7.54 -17.71
N LEU A 286 -14.76 7.12 -18.86
CA LEU A 286 -15.45 8.01 -19.80
C LEU A 286 -16.73 8.59 -19.19
N VAL A 287 -17.54 7.74 -18.55
CA VAL A 287 -18.74 8.19 -17.83
C VAL A 287 -18.38 9.20 -16.74
N GLY A 288 -17.34 8.92 -15.96
CA GLY A 288 -16.82 9.85 -14.94
C GLY A 288 -16.42 11.20 -15.53
N LYS A 289 -15.69 11.22 -16.65
CA LYS A 289 -15.31 12.47 -17.35
C LYS A 289 -16.53 13.25 -17.86
N ILE A 290 -17.52 12.58 -18.44
CA ILE A 290 -18.75 13.23 -18.93
C ILE A 290 -19.53 13.82 -17.75
N LEU A 291 -19.73 13.07 -16.68
CA LEU A 291 -20.49 13.53 -15.51
C LEU A 291 -19.75 14.63 -14.73
N TYR A 292 -18.42 14.70 -14.83
CA TYR A 292 -17.62 15.73 -14.15
C TYR A 292 -17.96 17.14 -14.59
N CYS A 293 -18.52 17.32 -15.81
CA CYS A 293 -19.04 18.60 -16.27
C CYS A 293 -20.17 19.14 -15.40
N ASN A 294 -20.88 18.24 -14.68
CA ASN A 294 -21.89 18.61 -13.70
C ASN A 294 -21.57 17.95 -12.34
N ARG A 295 -20.95 18.72 -11.45
CA ARG A 295 -20.48 18.24 -10.15
C ARG A 295 -21.57 17.60 -9.26
N TYR A 296 -22.83 18.00 -9.42
CA TYR A 296 -23.93 17.41 -8.65
C TYR A 296 -24.28 16.01 -9.18
N LEU A 297 -24.38 15.85 -10.50
CA LEU A 297 -24.58 14.54 -11.13
C LEU A 297 -23.41 13.61 -10.86
N PHE A 298 -22.18 14.12 -10.97
CA PHE A 298 -20.98 13.34 -10.64
C PHE A 298 -20.99 12.86 -9.18
N SER A 299 -21.29 13.76 -8.24
CA SER A 299 -21.38 13.41 -6.81
C SER A 299 -22.50 12.41 -6.52
N PHE A 300 -23.67 12.60 -7.14
CA PHE A 300 -24.78 11.66 -7.01
C PHE A 300 -24.41 10.28 -7.56
N ALA A 301 -23.85 10.20 -8.77
CA ALA A 301 -23.42 8.93 -9.36
C ALA A 301 -22.37 8.23 -8.48
N ASN A 302 -21.38 8.99 -7.96
CA ASN A 302 -20.40 8.45 -7.03
C ASN A 302 -20.98 8.02 -5.67
N SER A 303 -22.13 8.51 -5.26
CA SER A 303 -22.81 8.02 -4.04
C SER A 303 -23.42 6.62 -4.23
N LEU A 304 -23.54 6.16 -5.47
CA LEU A 304 -24.08 4.85 -5.83
C LEU A 304 -23.00 3.86 -6.23
N ALA A 305 -22.00 4.31 -7.00
CA ALA A 305 -20.89 3.47 -7.47
C ALA A 305 -19.65 4.32 -7.70
N VAL A 306 -18.47 3.74 -7.56
CA VAL A 306 -17.23 4.48 -7.84
C VAL A 306 -17.12 4.79 -9.32
N LEU A 307 -17.08 6.07 -9.63
CA LEU A 307 -16.81 6.59 -10.96
C LEU A 307 -15.68 7.63 -10.83
N ARG A 308 -14.56 7.36 -11.45
CA ARG A 308 -13.41 8.28 -11.43
C ARG A 308 -13.12 8.78 -12.82
N THR A 309 -12.55 9.97 -12.90
CA THR A 309 -12.12 10.56 -14.18
C THR A 309 -10.79 9.97 -14.67
N GLN A 310 -10.06 9.30 -13.79
CA GLN A 310 -8.78 8.64 -14.07
C GLN A 310 -8.95 7.12 -14.11
N HIS A 311 -8.38 6.49 -15.12
CA HIS A 311 -8.50 5.06 -15.36
C HIS A 311 -7.88 4.23 -14.23
N HIS A 312 -6.69 4.60 -13.75
CA HIS A 312 -6.02 3.93 -12.65
C HIS A 312 -6.94 3.74 -11.43
N PHE A 313 -7.63 4.79 -10.99
CA PHE A 313 -8.51 4.70 -9.81
C PHE A 313 -9.73 3.80 -10.02
N ASN A 314 -10.26 3.72 -11.25
CA ASN A 314 -11.35 2.78 -11.52
C ASN A 314 -10.82 1.34 -11.55
N PHE A 315 -9.62 1.13 -12.12
CA PHE A 315 -8.99 -0.18 -12.16
C PHE A 315 -8.63 -0.65 -10.74
N ASP A 316 -7.90 0.14 -9.94
CA ASP A 316 -7.58 -0.12 -8.53
C ASP A 316 -8.83 -0.53 -7.75
N TRP A 317 -9.91 0.25 -7.89
CA TRP A 317 -11.14 -0.02 -7.16
C TRP A 317 -11.78 -1.36 -7.52
N TYR A 318 -11.89 -1.66 -8.81
CA TYR A 318 -12.64 -2.83 -9.30
C TYR A 318 -11.81 -4.11 -9.48
N SER A 319 -10.49 -4.02 -9.48
CA SER A 319 -9.60 -5.17 -9.62
C SER A 319 -9.29 -5.84 -8.28
N ALA A 320 -9.30 -5.09 -7.18
CA ALA A 320 -8.91 -5.62 -5.88
C ALA A 320 -9.87 -6.74 -5.41
N PRO A 321 -9.39 -7.97 -5.17
CA PRO A 321 -10.24 -9.11 -4.80
C PRO A 321 -10.89 -8.95 -3.43
N ILE A 322 -10.23 -8.22 -2.54
CA ILE A 322 -10.68 -7.89 -1.19
C ILE A 322 -10.69 -6.37 -1.05
N ALA A 323 -11.75 -5.81 -0.49
CA ALA A 323 -11.80 -4.44 0.00
C ALA A 323 -12.79 -4.37 1.16
N TYR A 324 -12.26 -4.22 2.36
CA TYR A 324 -13.06 -3.98 3.54
C TYR A 324 -13.23 -2.48 3.77
N HIS A 325 -14.42 -2.10 4.19
CA HIS A 325 -14.73 -0.72 4.56
C HIS A 325 -14.92 -0.63 6.07
N HIS A 326 -14.31 0.38 6.68
CA HIS A 326 -14.29 0.56 8.14
C HIS A 326 -14.89 1.89 8.56
N THR A 327 -15.36 1.97 9.79
CA THR A 327 -15.71 3.25 10.42
C THR A 327 -14.52 3.81 11.19
N GLU A 328 -14.46 5.13 11.38
CA GLU A 328 -13.40 5.74 12.18
C GLU A 328 -13.40 5.22 13.62
N ALA A 329 -14.59 5.13 14.22
CA ALA A 329 -14.74 4.62 15.59
C ALA A 329 -14.21 3.19 15.75
N GLU A 330 -14.46 2.31 14.76
CA GLU A 330 -13.92 0.94 14.74
C GLU A 330 -12.38 0.95 14.72
N VAL A 331 -11.78 1.81 13.89
CA VAL A 331 -10.33 1.87 13.79
C VAL A 331 -9.71 2.53 15.02
N GLU A 332 -10.30 3.60 15.54
CA GLU A 332 -9.87 4.23 16.79
C GLU A 332 -9.88 3.22 17.97
N GLU A 333 -10.93 2.36 18.05
CA GLU A 333 -10.99 1.28 19.04
C GLU A 333 -9.81 0.29 18.92
N TRP A 334 -9.33 0.01 17.69
CA TRP A 334 -8.14 -0.86 17.54
C TRP A 334 -6.89 -0.23 18.15
N TYR A 335 -6.72 1.10 17.98
CA TYR A 335 -5.61 1.85 18.56
C TYR A 335 -5.69 1.87 20.09
N GLU A 336 -6.88 2.17 20.65
CA GLU A 336 -7.13 2.18 22.09
C GLU A 336 -6.89 0.80 22.72
N ALA A 337 -7.45 -0.25 22.11
CA ALA A 337 -7.29 -1.62 22.57
C ALA A 337 -5.84 -2.10 22.52
N ALA A 338 -5.04 -1.53 21.60
CA ALA A 338 -3.60 -1.78 21.48
C ALA A 338 -2.75 -0.95 22.45
N GLY A 339 -3.34 -0.09 23.26
CA GLY A 339 -2.65 0.79 24.21
C GLY A 339 -1.91 1.96 23.56
N LEU A 340 -2.29 2.34 22.33
CA LEU A 340 -1.72 3.50 21.65
C LEU A 340 -2.35 4.78 22.19
N GLY A 341 -1.53 5.81 22.36
CA GLY A 341 -1.98 7.16 22.80
C GLY A 341 -1.94 8.18 21.67
N SER A 342 -2.30 9.43 22.00
CA SER A 342 -2.27 10.58 21.08
C SER A 342 -2.96 10.27 19.74
N ILE A 343 -4.14 9.63 19.81
CA ILE A 343 -4.90 9.20 18.64
C ILE A 343 -5.47 10.44 17.94
N VAL A 344 -5.19 10.56 16.65
CA VAL A 344 -5.67 11.64 15.78
C VAL A 344 -6.31 11.01 14.54
N SER A 345 -7.49 11.51 14.14
CA SER A 345 -8.15 11.10 12.90
C SER A 345 -8.40 12.30 11.98
N ASP A 346 -8.55 12.03 10.67
CA ASP A 346 -8.94 13.03 9.66
C ASP A 346 -10.48 13.24 9.62
N ASP A 347 -11.15 13.10 10.75
CA ASP A 347 -12.58 13.38 10.85
C ASP A 347 -12.83 14.90 10.90
N PRO A 348 -13.51 15.49 9.89
CA PRO A 348 -13.79 16.91 9.84
C PRO A 348 -14.71 17.41 10.96
N THR A 349 -15.44 16.51 11.63
CA THR A 349 -16.32 16.86 12.74
C THR A 349 -15.56 16.99 14.06
N ARG A 350 -14.43 16.31 14.18
CA ARG A 350 -13.59 16.30 15.39
C ARG A 350 -12.31 17.12 15.25
N ASN A 351 -11.80 17.22 14.02
CA ASN A 351 -10.57 17.94 13.71
C ASN A 351 -10.86 19.07 12.70
N ALA A 352 -11.06 20.29 13.22
CA ALA A 352 -11.35 21.47 12.41
C ALA A 352 -10.20 21.85 11.46
N ASP A 353 -8.99 21.41 11.74
CA ASP A 353 -7.80 21.61 10.90
C ASP A 353 -7.57 20.49 9.89
N SER A 354 -8.39 19.43 9.94
CA SER A 354 -8.30 18.33 8.98
C SER A 354 -8.46 18.84 7.55
N TYR A 355 -7.82 18.17 6.60
CA TYR A 355 -7.99 18.49 5.18
C TYR A 355 -9.45 18.37 4.75
N SER A 356 -10.14 17.35 5.25
CA SER A 356 -11.57 17.16 5.03
C SER A 356 -12.37 18.36 5.57
N ALA A 357 -12.04 18.90 6.73
CA ALA A 357 -12.67 20.11 7.26
C ALA A 357 -12.38 21.35 6.42
N LYS A 358 -11.20 21.48 5.82
CA LYS A 358 -10.84 22.61 4.95
C LYS A 358 -11.56 22.60 3.60
N ILE A 359 -11.82 21.43 3.04
CA ILE A 359 -12.57 21.30 1.77
C ILE A 359 -14.09 21.38 1.99
N TYR A 360 -14.63 20.77 3.04
CA TYR A 360 -16.05 20.72 3.33
C TYR A 360 -16.70 22.07 3.72
N PRO A 361 -16.05 23.02 4.43
CA PRO A 361 -16.70 24.25 4.88
C PRO A 361 -17.22 25.12 3.77
N SER A 362 -16.61 25.12 2.58
CA SER A 362 -17.09 25.91 1.44
C SER A 362 -18.45 25.43 0.92
N TYR A 363 -18.79 24.14 1.14
CA TYR A 363 -20.08 23.56 0.76
C TYR A 363 -21.15 23.67 1.88
N LEU A 364 -20.74 23.65 3.11
CA LEU A 364 -21.65 23.76 4.26
C LEU A 364 -21.98 25.22 4.61
N LYS A 365 -21.07 26.17 4.35
CA LYS A 365 -21.25 27.61 4.65
C LYS A 365 -22.06 28.37 3.59
N THR A 366 -22.17 27.88 2.38
CA THR A 366 -23.04 28.49 1.39
C THR A 366 -24.47 28.04 1.66
N GLY A 367 -25.35 28.91 2.10
CA GLY A 367 -26.78 28.73 2.47
C GLY A 367 -27.63 27.92 1.48
N ALA A 368 -27.14 26.75 1.13
CA ALA A 368 -27.76 25.79 0.23
C ALA A 368 -28.95 25.16 0.92
N GLY A 369 -30.11 25.16 0.27
CA GLY A 369 -31.33 24.54 0.75
C GLY A 369 -31.15 23.08 1.17
N THR A 370 -32.06 22.59 1.99
CA THR A 370 -32.05 21.25 2.63
C THR A 370 -31.67 20.10 1.69
N VAL A 371 -32.09 20.16 0.42
CA VAL A 371 -31.77 19.16 -0.62
C VAL A 371 -30.29 19.16 -0.98
N LYS A 372 -29.65 20.32 -1.10
CA LYS A 372 -28.21 20.42 -1.36
C LYS A 372 -27.38 19.92 -0.18
N LYS A 373 -27.80 20.19 1.06
CA LYS A 373 -27.17 19.63 2.26
C LYS A 373 -27.28 18.11 2.32
N ALA A 374 -28.44 17.56 1.95
CA ALA A 374 -28.63 16.11 1.88
C ALA A 374 -27.76 15.45 0.81
N ILE A 375 -27.63 16.06 -0.38
CA ILE A 375 -26.75 15.55 -1.45
C ILE A 375 -25.27 15.61 -1.04
N VAL A 376 -24.85 16.69 -0.37
CA VAL A 376 -23.47 16.82 0.13
C VAL A 376 -23.19 15.81 1.24
N ALA A 377 -24.16 15.54 2.12
CA ALA A 377 -24.04 14.49 3.13
C ALA A 377 -24.01 13.07 2.54
N MET A 378 -24.48 12.89 1.30
CA MET A 378 -24.39 11.64 0.56
C MET A 378 -23.04 11.48 -0.19
N ILE A 379 -22.21 12.54 -0.29
CA ILE A 379 -20.89 12.41 -0.92
C ILE A 379 -20.03 11.57 0.03
N PRO A 380 -19.65 10.36 -0.38
CA PRO A 380 -18.85 9.52 0.51
C PRO A 380 -17.47 10.16 0.71
N ASN A 381 -17.07 10.32 1.94
CA ASN A 381 -15.65 10.38 2.25
C ASN A 381 -15.13 8.94 2.14
N TRP A 382 -14.48 8.63 1.02
CA TRP A 382 -14.10 7.26 0.61
C TRP A 382 -13.00 6.65 1.47
N SER A 383 -12.39 7.44 2.34
CA SER A 383 -11.26 7.00 3.12
C SER A 383 -11.25 7.67 4.50
N LEU A 384 -10.61 7.03 5.41
CA LEU A 384 -10.33 7.51 6.76
C LEU A 384 -8.85 7.32 7.08
N THR A 385 -8.31 8.15 7.94
CA THR A 385 -6.96 8.00 8.46
C THR A 385 -6.96 8.10 9.97
N VAL A 386 -6.27 7.20 10.64
CA VAL A 386 -6.02 7.25 12.07
C VAL A 386 -4.53 7.11 12.32
N ARG A 387 -3.98 7.98 13.17
CA ARG A 387 -2.60 7.96 13.65
C ARG A 387 -2.58 7.86 15.16
N GLY A 388 -1.67 7.06 15.69
CA GLY A 388 -1.44 6.95 17.13
C GLY A 388 0.03 6.80 17.47
N LYS A 389 0.35 6.92 18.76
CA LYS A 389 1.69 6.81 19.32
C LYS A 389 1.76 5.61 20.28
N ARG A 390 2.78 4.74 20.13
CA ARG A 390 3.05 3.62 21.03
C ARG A 390 3.66 4.06 22.35
#